data_9ca34d5b0550fc60e1d8a9de529a01e4
#
_entry.id   9ca34d5b0550fc60e1d8a9de529a01e4
#
_cell.length_a   1.000
_cell.length_b   1.000
_cell.length_c   1.000
_cell.angle_alpha   90.00
_cell.angle_beta   90.00
_cell.angle_gamma   90.00
#
_symmetry.space_group_name_H-M   'P 1'
#
loop_
_entity.id
_entity.type
_entity.pdbx_description
1 polymer ?
#
loop_
_entity_poly.entity_id
_entity_poly.type
_entity_poly.pdbx_seq_one_letter_code
_entity_poly.pdbx_strand_id
1 'polypeptide(L)'
;IASCLVGSEMCIETGHIFPLRARQGGVLTRRGHTEGTIDLARLAGLKPAGVLCELTNADGTMASGIQVLAYAQTHQLTVITIEELVQYRIKHGV
;
A
#
# COMPACT_ATOMS: atom_id res chain seq x y z
N ILE A 1 -9.80 -10.02 4.56
CA ILE A 1 -9.00 -9.03 5.26
C ILE A 1 -9.47 -8.87 6.68
N ALA A 2 -10.74 -8.73 6.84
CA ALA A 2 -11.29 -8.54 8.17
C ALA A 2 -10.96 -9.71 9.10
N SER A 3 -10.74 -10.90 8.55
CA SER A 3 -10.41 -12.06 9.35
C SER A 3 -9.05 -11.97 10.01
N CYS A 4 -8.21 -11.04 9.56
CA CYS A 4 -6.87 -10.87 10.11
C CYS A 4 -6.76 -9.59 10.93
N LEU A 5 -7.72 -9.36 11.76
CA LEU A 5 -7.68 -8.24 12.69
C LEU A 5 -6.59 -8.44 13.73
N VAL A 6 -6.24 -7.36 14.41
CA VAL A 6 -5.21 -7.40 15.45
C VAL A 6 -5.54 -8.50 16.45
N GLY A 7 -4.58 -9.39 16.68
CA GLY A 7 -4.75 -10.50 17.59
C GLY A 7 -5.50 -11.68 17.01
N SER A 8 -5.91 -11.62 15.78
CA SER A 8 -6.62 -12.72 15.16
C SER A 8 -5.66 -13.82 14.73
N GLU A 9 -6.10 -15.05 14.94
CA GLU A 9 -5.35 -16.22 14.52
C GLU A 9 -5.74 -16.71 13.15
N MET A 10 -6.65 -16.06 12.52
CA MET A 10 -7.26 -16.57 11.29
C MET A 10 -6.38 -16.43 10.07
N CYS A 11 -5.31 -15.68 10.17
CA CYS A 11 -4.40 -15.48 9.05
C CYS A 11 -3.31 -16.51 8.96
N ILE A 12 -3.34 -17.53 9.76
CA ILE A 12 -2.20 -18.42 9.88
C ILE A 12 -2.07 -19.36 8.71
N GLU A 13 -3.14 -19.64 8.05
CA GLU A 13 -3.20 -20.79 7.17
C GLU A 13 -2.48 -20.63 5.86
N THR A 14 -2.94 -19.88 4.95
CA THR A 14 -2.54 -19.98 3.57
C THR A 14 -1.92 -18.74 3.01
N GLY A 15 -1.46 -17.95 3.76
CA GLY A 15 -0.98 -16.66 3.39
C GLY A 15 -1.51 -15.73 4.42
N HIS A 16 -0.60 -15.13 5.09
CA HIS A 16 -0.95 -14.35 6.25
C HIS A 16 -1.33 -12.94 5.83
N ILE A 17 -2.48 -12.50 6.31
CA ILE A 17 -2.87 -11.10 6.19
C ILE A 17 -2.78 -10.51 7.58
N PHE A 18 -1.88 -9.55 7.74
CA PHE A 18 -1.64 -8.92 9.03
C PHE A 18 -2.29 -7.54 9.05
N PRO A 19 -3.03 -7.23 10.11
CA PRO A 19 -3.56 -5.88 10.26
C PRO A 19 -2.41 -4.93 10.60
N LEU A 20 -2.32 -3.85 9.84
CA LEU A 20 -1.31 -2.83 10.03
C LEU A 20 -2.00 -1.51 10.31
N ARG A 21 -1.40 -0.72 11.17
CA ARG A 21 -1.93 0.60 11.48
C ARG A 21 -1.01 1.67 10.92
N ALA A 22 -1.55 2.52 10.07
CA ALA A 22 -0.81 3.66 9.55
C ALA A 22 -0.61 4.71 10.63
N ARG A 23 0.52 5.42 10.54
CA ARG A 23 0.76 6.56 11.42
C ARG A 23 -0.23 7.67 11.14
N GLN A 24 -0.64 8.35 12.18
CA GLN A 24 -1.48 9.53 12.03
C GLN A 24 -0.72 10.59 11.22
N GLY A 25 -1.38 11.23 10.30
CA GLY A 25 -0.74 12.15 9.37
C GLY A 25 -0.29 11.49 8.06
N GLY A 26 -0.33 10.18 7.98
CA GLY A 26 -0.06 9.45 6.75
C GLY A 26 1.36 9.59 6.26
N VAL A 27 1.52 9.71 4.94
CA VAL A 27 2.85 9.76 4.33
C VAL A 27 3.65 11.00 4.73
N LEU A 28 3.01 12.05 5.22
CA LEU A 28 3.72 13.23 5.71
C LEU A 28 4.42 12.94 7.04
N THR A 29 3.93 11.97 7.79
CA THR A 29 4.53 11.56 9.06
C THR A 29 5.52 10.40 8.83
N ARG A 30 5.14 9.41 8.03
CA ARG A 30 5.98 8.27 7.73
C ARG A 30 5.78 7.88 6.28
N ARG A 31 6.86 7.86 5.51
CA ARG A 31 6.82 7.54 4.07
C ARG A 31 6.76 6.03 3.83
N GLY A 32 5.78 5.37 4.42
CA GLY A 32 5.59 3.94 4.26
C GLY A 32 4.44 3.62 3.32
N HIS A 33 4.44 2.39 2.82
CA HIS A 33 3.35 1.93 1.94
C HIS A 33 2.03 1.80 2.69
N THR A 34 2.09 1.49 3.98
CA THR A 34 0.89 1.44 4.83
C THR A 34 0.22 2.80 4.86
N GLU A 35 1.01 3.84 5.12
CA GLU A 35 0.51 5.21 5.13
C GLU A 35 0.02 5.64 3.76
N GLY A 36 0.73 5.23 2.71
CA GLY A 36 0.33 5.53 1.34
C GLY A 36 -1.01 4.92 0.98
N THR A 37 -1.26 3.70 1.40
CA THR A 37 -2.54 3.02 1.15
C THR A 37 -3.69 3.77 1.81
N ILE A 38 -3.52 4.17 3.06
CA ILE A 38 -4.56 4.90 3.79
C ILE A 38 -4.79 6.27 3.17
N ASP A 39 -3.73 6.97 2.81
CA ASP A 39 -3.84 8.29 2.20
C ASP A 39 -4.55 8.24 0.85
N LEU A 40 -4.23 7.26 0.02
CA LEU A 40 -4.90 7.10 -1.27
C LEU A 40 -6.39 6.83 -1.10
N ALA A 41 -6.76 5.97 -0.16
CA ALA A 41 -8.16 5.70 0.12
C ALA A 41 -8.89 6.97 0.56
N ARG A 42 -8.27 7.73 1.44
CA ARG A 42 -8.84 8.96 1.97
C ARG A 42 -8.98 10.02 0.90
N LEU A 43 -7.96 10.21 0.07
CA LEU A 43 -7.98 11.18 -1.02
C LEU A 43 -9.03 10.81 -2.08
N ALA A 44 -9.30 9.53 -2.24
CA ALA A 44 -10.33 9.05 -3.15
C ALA A 44 -11.74 9.17 -2.57
N GLY A 45 -11.89 9.65 -1.35
CA GLY A 45 -13.19 9.77 -0.70
C GLY A 45 -13.72 8.46 -0.14
N LEU A 46 -12.85 7.49 0.03
CA LEU A 46 -13.22 6.17 0.54
C LEU A 46 -12.87 6.06 2.03
N LYS A 47 -13.34 4.98 2.66
CA LYS A 47 -12.94 4.70 4.03
C LYS A 47 -11.42 4.52 4.09
N PRO A 48 -10.77 5.00 5.14
CA PRO A 48 -9.31 4.93 5.25
C PRO A 48 -8.84 3.51 5.61
N ALA A 49 -9.06 2.59 4.70
CA ALA A 49 -8.65 1.20 4.85
C ALA A 49 -8.33 0.65 3.46
N GLY A 50 -7.42 -0.31 3.40
CA GLY A 50 -7.05 -0.91 2.13
C GLY A 50 -6.27 -2.18 2.33
N VAL A 51 -6.06 -2.86 1.22
CA VAL A 51 -5.25 -4.07 1.16
C VAL A 51 -3.92 -3.73 0.53
N LEU A 52 -2.86 -4.21 1.15
CA LEU A 52 -1.50 -3.97 0.72
C LEU A 52 -0.87 -5.30 0.36
N CYS A 53 -0.29 -5.37 -0.81
CA CYS A 53 0.36 -6.58 -1.28
C CYS A 53 1.66 -6.21 -1.98
N GLU A 54 2.74 -6.88 -1.61
CA GLU A 54 4.02 -6.66 -2.24
C GLU A 54 4.12 -7.51 -3.51
N LEU A 55 4.71 -6.91 -4.55
CA LEU A 55 4.88 -7.61 -5.82
C LEU A 55 6.16 -8.44 -5.76
N THR A 56 6.03 -9.72 -6.08
CA THR A 56 7.16 -10.63 -6.13
C THR A 56 7.36 -11.15 -7.54
N ASN A 57 8.61 -11.50 -7.85
CA ASN A 57 8.93 -12.18 -9.08
C ASN A 57 8.58 -13.67 -8.99
N ALA A 58 8.57 -14.35 -10.14
CA ALA A 58 8.26 -15.77 -10.19
C ALA A 58 9.21 -16.62 -9.34
N ASP A 59 10.43 -16.15 -9.13
CA ASP A 59 11.42 -16.88 -8.33
C ASP A 59 11.33 -16.56 -6.83
N GLY A 60 10.35 -15.78 -6.43
CA GLY A 60 10.13 -15.43 -5.02
C GLY A 60 10.86 -14.19 -4.54
N THR A 61 11.69 -13.58 -5.35
CA THR A 61 12.36 -12.34 -4.96
C THR A 61 11.41 -11.15 -5.12
N MET A 62 11.69 -10.08 -4.38
CA MET A 62 10.89 -8.86 -4.48
C MET A 62 11.16 -8.17 -5.81
N ALA A 63 10.10 -7.68 -6.43
CA ALA A 63 10.23 -6.96 -7.69
C ALA A 63 10.93 -5.63 -7.49
N SER A 64 11.90 -5.33 -8.36
CA SER A 64 12.58 -4.03 -8.37
C SER A 64 11.75 -3.00 -9.12
N GLY A 65 12.18 -1.74 -9.09
CA GLY A 65 11.47 -0.64 -9.75
C GLY A 65 11.17 -0.90 -11.22
N ILE A 66 12.16 -1.39 -11.98
CA ILE A 66 11.98 -1.70 -13.40
C ILE A 66 10.97 -2.83 -13.58
N GLN A 67 11.05 -3.85 -12.75
CA GLN A 67 10.13 -5.00 -12.80
C GLN A 67 8.70 -4.58 -12.44
N VAL A 68 8.56 -3.69 -11.48
CA VAL A 68 7.25 -3.15 -11.10
C VAL A 68 6.63 -2.37 -12.25
N LEU A 69 7.42 -1.53 -12.93
CA LEU A 69 6.95 -0.76 -14.07
C LEU A 69 6.52 -1.67 -15.21
N ALA A 70 7.29 -2.71 -15.49
CA ALA A 70 6.95 -3.67 -16.54
C ALA A 70 5.66 -4.42 -16.22
N TYR A 71 5.50 -4.84 -14.98
CA TYR A 71 4.27 -5.50 -14.53
C TYR A 71 3.06 -4.59 -14.66
N ALA A 72 3.21 -3.35 -14.24
CA ALA A 72 2.12 -2.38 -14.31
C ALA A 72 1.71 -2.11 -15.76
N GLN A 73 2.67 -2.00 -16.65
CA GLN A 73 2.40 -1.79 -18.07
C GLN A 73 1.65 -2.99 -18.67
N THR A 74 2.10 -4.21 -18.35
CA THR A 74 1.46 -5.43 -18.84
C THR A 74 0.01 -5.52 -18.38
N HIS A 75 -0.27 -5.13 -17.14
CA HIS A 75 -1.60 -5.25 -16.56
C HIS A 75 -2.37 -3.94 -16.56
N GLN A 76 -1.86 -2.92 -17.21
CA GLN A 76 -2.50 -1.60 -17.34
C GLN A 76 -2.83 -0.99 -15.98
N LEU A 77 -1.88 -1.02 -15.06
CA LEU A 77 -2.03 -0.48 -13.73
C LEU A 77 -1.34 0.88 -13.64
N THR A 78 -1.93 1.76 -12.85
CA THR A 78 -1.32 3.04 -12.53
C THR A 78 -0.19 2.85 -11.52
N VAL A 79 0.93 3.55 -11.74
CA VAL A 79 2.08 3.50 -10.84
C VAL A 79 2.33 4.89 -10.29
N ILE A 80 2.47 4.98 -8.99
CA ILE A 80 2.92 6.20 -8.33
C ILE A 80 3.98 5.83 -7.30
N THR A 81 4.76 6.81 -6.91
CA THR A 81 5.73 6.64 -5.83
C THR A 81 5.19 7.30 -4.56
N ILE A 82 5.73 6.89 -3.42
CA ILE A 82 5.41 7.54 -2.14
C ILE A 82 5.82 9.02 -2.19
N GLU A 83 6.94 9.32 -2.84
CA GLU A 83 7.39 10.69 -2.98
C GLU A 83 6.37 11.54 -3.75
N GLU A 84 5.84 11.01 -4.84
CA GLU A 84 4.80 11.69 -5.60
C GLU A 84 3.57 11.97 -4.75
N LEU A 85 3.19 11.02 -3.92
CA LEU A 85 2.04 11.18 -3.03
C LEU A 85 2.31 12.26 -1.97
N VAL A 86 3.52 12.28 -1.41
CA VAL A 86 3.93 13.31 -0.46
C VAL A 86 3.83 14.70 -1.11
N GLN A 87 4.38 14.83 -2.31
CA GLN A 87 4.35 16.12 -3.02
C GLN A 87 2.93 16.55 -3.35
N TYR A 88 2.09 15.61 -3.75
CA TYR A 88 0.69 15.90 -4.00
C TYR A 88 0.00 16.46 -2.76
N ARG A 89 0.21 15.83 -1.61
CA ARG A 89 -0.41 16.28 -0.37
C ARG A 89 0.07 17.67 0.05
N ILE A 90 1.37 17.91 -0.09
CA ILE A 90 1.95 19.22 0.23
C ILE A 90 1.36 20.28 -0.68
N LYS A 91 1.30 20.00 -1.97
CA LYS A 91 0.83 20.97 -2.97
C LYS A 91 -0.64 21.32 -2.77
N HIS A 92 -1.45 20.34 -2.41
CA HIS A 92 -2.91 20.54 -2.30
C HIS A 92 -3.39 20.79 -0.87
N GLY A 93 -2.51 20.73 0.10
CA GLY A 93 -2.86 20.98 1.49
C GLY A 93 -3.82 19.95 2.11
N VAL A 94 -3.68 18.73 1.65
CA VAL A 94 -4.60 17.65 2.11
C VAL A 94 -3.91 16.53 2.87
#